data_1d570b8c821a76c4a633f9e23dc4ef6d
#
_entry.id   1d570b8c821a76c4a633f9e23dc4ef6d
#
_cell.length_a   1.000
_cell.length_b   1.000
_cell.length_c   1.000
_cell.angle_alpha   90.00
_cell.angle_beta   90.00
_cell.angle_gamma   90.00
#
_symmetry.space_group_name_H-M   'P 1'
#
loop_
_entity.id
_entity.type
_entity.pdbx_description
1 polymer ?
#
loop_
_entity_poly.entity_id
_entity_poly.type
_entity_poly.pdbx_seq_one_letter_code
_entity_poly.pdbx_strand_id
1 'polypeptide(L)'
;VARAGDLGQWARDHHEKLVLREQEALRVCAGDALVHGDLRADNVIIDDQHRVWLIDWPHAAIGAPWLDWAFMLPSVSLQGGGDPHTVFRGSAVSEGVSDDDLRAVLAGLSGYFISSSLQPPPPGIPNLRRFQAAQGVAALRWLRDLS
;
A
#
# COMPACT_ATOMS: atom_id res chain seq x y z
N VAL A 1 -8.68 5.66 -19.61
CA VAL A 1 -7.78 4.75 -18.88
C VAL A 1 -6.36 5.14 -19.26
N ALA A 2 -5.62 5.79 -18.36
CA ALA A 2 -4.23 6.18 -18.57
C ALA A 2 -3.36 4.93 -18.84
N ARG A 3 -2.52 4.99 -19.88
CA ARG A 3 -1.64 3.89 -20.26
C ARG A 3 -0.54 3.72 -19.23
N ALA A 4 -0.03 2.50 -19.04
CA ALA A 4 1.04 2.22 -18.09
C ALA A 4 2.31 3.08 -18.33
N GLY A 5 2.57 3.49 -19.58
CA GLY A 5 3.66 4.41 -19.95
C GLY A 5 3.52 5.80 -19.35
N ASP A 6 2.29 6.30 -19.22
CA ASP A 6 2.02 7.65 -18.67
C ASP A 6 2.34 7.73 -17.17
N LEU A 7 2.10 6.64 -16.42
CA LEU A 7 2.39 6.58 -14.99
C LEU A 7 3.90 6.58 -14.71
N GLY A 8 4.67 5.83 -15.50
CA GLY A 8 6.13 5.79 -15.37
C GLY A 8 6.78 7.13 -15.74
N GLN A 9 6.25 7.84 -16.74
CA GLN A 9 6.70 9.18 -17.07
C GLN A 9 6.37 10.16 -15.96
N TRP A 10 5.13 10.14 -15.46
CA TRP A 10 4.71 10.96 -14.33
C TRP A 10 5.63 10.77 -13.11
N ALA A 11 5.97 9.52 -12.76
CA ALA A 11 6.87 9.24 -11.63
C ALA A 11 8.28 9.81 -11.84
N ARG A 12 8.83 9.74 -13.08
CA ARG A 12 10.12 10.36 -13.40
C ARG A 12 10.08 11.87 -13.27
N ASP A 13 9.02 12.51 -13.77
CA ASP A 13 8.86 13.97 -13.75
C ASP A 13 8.67 14.51 -12.32
N HIS A 14 8.18 13.66 -11.38
CA HIS A 14 7.93 14.01 -9.99
C HIS A 14 8.90 13.34 -9.00
N HIS A 15 10.01 12.76 -9.48
CA HIS A 15 10.91 11.95 -8.67
C HIS A 15 11.38 12.65 -7.38
N GLU A 16 11.86 13.88 -7.47
CA GLU A 16 12.34 14.63 -6.30
C GLU A 16 11.23 14.83 -5.26
N LYS A 17 10.03 15.16 -5.73
CA LYS A 17 8.85 15.31 -4.85
C LYS A 17 8.45 14.01 -4.19
N LEU A 18 8.54 12.89 -4.91
CA LEU A 18 8.24 11.55 -4.37
C LEU A 18 9.25 11.16 -3.28
N VAL A 19 10.54 11.43 -3.47
CA VAL A 19 11.59 11.19 -2.47
C VAL A 19 11.33 12.00 -1.19
N LEU A 20 10.97 13.26 -1.31
CA LEU A 20 10.63 14.09 -0.15
C LEU A 20 9.40 13.56 0.59
N ARG A 21 8.37 13.12 -0.14
CA ARG A 21 7.17 12.50 0.43
C ARG A 21 7.50 11.19 1.18
N GLU A 22 8.34 10.35 0.60
CA GLU A 22 8.78 9.11 1.26
C GLU A 22 9.51 9.38 2.58
N GLN A 23 10.33 10.42 2.65
CA GLN A 23 11.01 10.83 3.90
C GLN A 23 10.01 11.25 4.99
N GLU A 24 8.91 11.89 4.61
CA GLU A 24 7.83 12.25 5.54
C GLU A 24 7.08 11.03 6.07
N ALA A 25 7.04 9.92 5.33
CA ALA A 25 6.33 8.70 5.73
C ALA A 25 6.76 8.18 7.10
N LEU A 26 8.05 8.29 7.45
CA LEU A 26 8.55 7.84 8.76
C LEU A 26 7.85 8.56 9.93
N ARG A 27 7.62 9.86 9.79
CA ARG A 27 6.90 10.65 10.79
C ARG A 27 5.42 10.32 10.82
N VAL A 28 4.82 10.17 9.64
CA VAL A 28 3.39 9.91 9.46
C VAL A 28 2.99 8.51 9.91
N CYS A 29 3.88 7.55 9.76
CA CYS A 29 3.66 6.17 10.22
C CYS A 29 3.74 6.01 11.75
N ALA A 30 4.21 7.01 12.48
CA ALA A 30 4.30 6.94 13.94
C ALA A 30 2.90 6.87 14.58
N GLY A 31 2.75 6.02 15.60
CA GLY A 31 1.50 5.81 16.32
C GLY A 31 1.70 4.80 17.45
N ASP A 32 0.61 4.38 18.06
CA ASP A 32 0.57 3.48 19.21
C ASP A 32 -0.28 2.22 18.97
N ALA A 33 -0.79 2.03 17.75
CA ALA A 33 -1.57 0.87 17.37
C ALA A 33 -0.69 -0.30 16.91
N LEU A 34 -1.16 -1.53 17.13
CA LEU A 34 -0.56 -2.71 16.51
C LEU A 34 -0.91 -2.73 15.02
N VAL A 35 0.11 -2.75 14.18
CA VAL A 35 0.01 -2.83 12.72
C VAL A 35 0.50 -4.19 12.27
N HIS A 36 -0.24 -4.86 11.40
CA HIS A 36 0.13 -6.15 10.81
C HIS A 36 1.28 -6.00 9.81
N GLY A 37 1.27 -4.93 9.02
CA GLY A 37 2.30 -4.58 8.05
C GLY A 37 2.26 -5.35 6.72
N ASP A 38 1.45 -6.42 6.63
CA ASP A 38 1.24 -7.22 5.40
C ASP A 38 -0.19 -7.75 5.33
N LEU A 39 -1.17 -6.90 5.64
CA LEU A 39 -2.58 -7.29 5.60
C LEU A 39 -3.06 -7.45 4.16
N ARG A 40 -3.42 -8.68 3.79
CA ARG A 40 -3.92 -9.08 2.47
C ARG A 40 -4.93 -10.22 2.60
N ALA A 41 -5.66 -10.51 1.53
CA ALA A 41 -6.70 -11.55 1.52
C ALA A 41 -6.17 -12.95 1.88
N ASP A 42 -4.93 -13.28 1.52
CA ASP A 42 -4.27 -14.55 1.85
C ASP A 42 -3.82 -14.65 3.31
N ASN A 43 -3.76 -13.52 4.03
CA ASN A 43 -3.47 -13.44 5.47
C ASN A 43 -4.74 -13.28 6.32
N VAL A 44 -5.92 -13.47 5.72
CA VAL A 44 -7.22 -13.38 6.39
C VAL A 44 -7.96 -14.71 6.26
N ILE A 45 -8.28 -15.34 7.38
CA ILE A 45 -9.09 -16.55 7.43
C ILE A 45 -10.45 -16.20 8.06
N ILE A 46 -11.52 -16.62 7.41
CA ILE A 46 -12.88 -16.51 7.96
C ILE A 46 -13.35 -17.93 8.25
N ASP A 47 -13.65 -18.22 9.51
CA ASP A 47 -14.13 -19.53 9.91
C ASP A 47 -15.66 -19.72 9.69
N ASP A 48 -16.17 -20.92 9.96
CA ASP A 48 -17.57 -21.28 9.84
C ASP A 48 -18.51 -20.53 10.80
N GLN A 49 -17.94 -19.89 11.84
CA GLN A 49 -18.64 -19.02 12.77
C GLN A 49 -18.53 -17.53 12.39
N HIS A 50 -18.04 -17.23 11.19
CA HIS A 50 -17.81 -15.87 10.67
C HIS A 50 -16.81 -15.05 11.50
N ARG A 51 -15.92 -15.71 12.26
CA ARG A 51 -14.83 -15.03 12.95
C ARG A 51 -13.67 -14.81 11.99
N VAL A 52 -13.07 -13.63 12.06
CA VAL A 52 -11.93 -13.24 11.24
C VAL A 52 -10.64 -13.47 12.01
N TRP A 53 -9.72 -14.20 11.42
CA TRP A 53 -8.39 -14.47 11.94
C TRP A 53 -7.36 -13.84 11.03
N LEU A 54 -6.50 -13.00 11.59
CA LEU A 54 -5.35 -12.45 10.88
C LEU A 54 -4.14 -13.32 11.21
N ILE A 55 -3.48 -13.82 10.17
CA ILE A 55 -2.34 -14.73 10.27
C ILE A 55 -1.11 -14.14 9.60
N ASP A 56 0.07 -14.73 9.82
CA ASP A 56 1.34 -14.35 9.19
C ASP A 56 1.78 -12.91 9.53
N TRP A 57 2.22 -12.72 10.77
CA TRP A 57 2.61 -11.45 11.39
C TRP A 57 4.13 -11.12 11.38
N PRO A 58 4.94 -11.49 10.36
CA PRO A 58 6.39 -11.26 10.39
C PRO A 58 6.77 -9.77 10.34
N HIS A 59 5.85 -8.92 9.87
CA HIS A 59 6.03 -7.48 9.72
C HIS A 59 5.31 -6.65 10.79
N ALA A 60 4.84 -7.31 11.87
CA ALA A 60 4.12 -6.62 12.94
C ALA A 60 4.97 -5.51 13.57
N ALA A 61 4.36 -4.36 13.73
CA ALA A 61 4.99 -3.16 14.27
C ALA A 61 4.00 -2.32 15.08
N ILE A 62 4.51 -1.33 15.81
CA ILE A 62 3.68 -0.28 16.41
C ILE A 62 3.70 0.93 15.48
N GLY A 63 2.51 1.43 15.11
CA GLY A 63 2.38 2.52 14.15
C GLY A 63 1.00 3.18 14.17
N ALA A 64 0.73 4.01 13.18
CA ALA A 64 -0.55 4.68 13.05
C ALA A 64 -1.67 3.66 12.70
N PRO A 65 -2.87 3.77 13.31
CA PRO A 65 -3.93 2.74 13.22
C PRO A 65 -4.51 2.54 11.81
N TRP A 66 -4.31 3.47 10.91
CA TRP A 66 -4.82 3.42 9.53
C TRP A 66 -3.85 2.79 8.51
N LEU A 67 -2.63 2.43 8.91
CA LEU A 67 -1.58 1.96 7.99
C LEU A 67 -1.97 0.65 7.30
N ASP A 68 -2.45 -0.34 8.04
CA ASP A 68 -2.86 -1.62 7.45
C ASP A 68 -3.96 -1.43 6.41
N TRP A 69 -4.88 -0.48 6.66
CA TRP A 69 -5.93 -0.16 5.71
C TRP A 69 -5.35 0.44 4.42
N ALA A 70 -4.43 1.39 4.53
CA ALA A 70 -3.76 1.98 3.38
C ALA A 70 -2.89 0.95 2.63
N PHE A 71 -2.19 0.06 3.33
CA PHE A 71 -1.32 -0.95 2.73
C PHE A 71 -2.10 -2.04 1.98
N MET A 72 -3.28 -2.40 2.45
CA MET A 72 -4.13 -3.43 1.85
C MET A 72 -4.81 -2.96 0.56
N LEU A 73 -5.21 -1.69 0.47
CA LEU A 73 -6.09 -1.19 -0.59
C LEU A 73 -5.54 -1.28 -2.01
N PRO A 74 -4.23 -1.16 -2.32
CA PRO A 74 -3.70 -1.49 -3.64
C PRO A 74 -4.05 -2.92 -4.08
N SER A 75 -3.96 -3.90 -3.17
CA SER A 75 -4.34 -5.29 -3.43
C SER A 75 -5.84 -5.44 -3.67
N VAL A 76 -6.66 -4.82 -2.84
CA VAL A 76 -8.12 -4.81 -2.97
C VAL A 76 -8.54 -4.24 -4.33
N SER A 77 -7.95 -3.11 -4.73
CA SER A 77 -8.22 -2.48 -6.04
C SER A 77 -7.85 -3.40 -7.21
N LEU A 78 -6.71 -4.10 -7.14
CA LEU A 78 -6.29 -5.07 -8.17
C LEU A 78 -7.24 -6.27 -8.28
N GLN A 79 -7.94 -6.60 -7.22
CA GLN A 79 -8.92 -7.68 -7.16
C GLN A 79 -10.36 -7.22 -7.49
N GLY A 80 -10.53 -5.97 -7.90
CA GLY A 80 -11.84 -5.43 -8.29
C GLY A 80 -12.66 -4.86 -7.12
N GLY A 81 -12.03 -4.63 -5.96
CA GLY A 81 -12.69 -4.08 -4.75
C GLY A 81 -12.99 -2.58 -4.81
N GLY A 82 -12.89 -1.96 -5.98
CA GLY A 82 -13.27 -0.56 -6.22
C GLY A 82 -12.09 0.42 -6.18
N ASP A 83 -12.46 1.70 -6.16
CA ASP A 83 -11.49 2.80 -6.08
C ASP A 83 -10.89 2.87 -4.68
N PRO A 84 -9.54 2.79 -4.53
CA PRO A 84 -8.91 2.68 -3.22
C PRO A 84 -9.09 3.92 -2.36
N HIS A 85 -9.19 5.11 -2.96
CA HIS A 85 -9.41 6.33 -2.19
C HIS A 85 -10.83 6.38 -1.61
N THR A 86 -11.83 6.06 -2.42
CA THR A 86 -13.23 5.96 -1.97
C THR A 86 -13.38 4.96 -0.84
N VAL A 87 -12.77 3.77 -0.98
CA VAL A 87 -12.80 2.72 0.05
C VAL A 87 -12.06 3.18 1.31
N PHE A 88 -10.90 3.83 1.17
CA PHE A 88 -10.14 4.37 2.30
C PHE A 88 -10.98 5.36 3.11
N ARG A 89 -11.56 6.36 2.43
CA ARG A 89 -12.37 7.42 3.06
C ARG A 89 -13.69 6.92 3.64
N GLY A 90 -14.20 5.80 3.15
CA GLY A 90 -15.40 5.15 3.68
C GLY A 90 -15.20 4.45 5.05
N SER A 91 -13.97 4.35 5.54
CA SER A 91 -13.65 3.70 6.81
C SER A 91 -13.41 4.71 7.93
N ALA A 92 -13.92 4.44 9.12
CA ALA A 92 -13.70 5.27 10.31
C ALA A 92 -12.20 5.40 10.68
N VAL A 93 -11.36 4.42 10.33
CA VAL A 93 -9.92 4.50 10.61
C VAL A 93 -9.20 5.59 9.80
N SER A 94 -9.85 6.11 8.75
CA SER A 94 -9.32 7.22 7.95
C SER A 94 -9.68 8.61 8.49
N GLU A 95 -10.49 8.68 9.54
CA GLU A 95 -10.87 9.96 10.13
C GLU A 95 -9.63 10.70 10.65
N GLY A 96 -9.53 12.00 10.31
CA GLY A 96 -8.39 12.84 10.68
C GLY A 96 -7.11 12.62 9.85
N VAL A 97 -7.05 11.63 8.98
CA VAL A 97 -5.91 11.42 8.08
C VAL A 97 -5.97 12.42 6.93
N SER A 98 -4.96 13.27 6.82
CA SER A 98 -4.87 14.23 5.71
C SER A 98 -4.47 13.52 4.40
N ASP A 99 -4.82 14.13 3.25
CA ASP A 99 -4.35 13.62 1.96
C ASP A 99 -2.83 13.71 1.83
N ASP A 100 -2.19 14.68 2.50
CA ASP A 100 -0.74 14.79 2.52
C ASP A 100 -0.07 13.65 3.27
N ASP A 101 -0.63 13.24 4.43
CA ASP A 101 -0.16 12.07 5.17
C ASP A 101 -0.33 10.78 4.34
N LEU A 102 -1.49 10.63 3.70
CA LEU A 102 -1.76 9.49 2.82
C LEU A 102 -0.80 9.46 1.63
N ARG A 103 -0.53 10.63 0.98
CA ARG A 103 0.47 10.73 -0.10
C ARG A 103 1.87 10.33 0.37
N ALA A 104 2.28 10.71 1.56
CA ALA A 104 3.58 10.33 2.12
C ALA A 104 3.70 8.81 2.25
N VAL A 105 2.70 8.16 2.83
CA VAL A 105 2.67 6.69 3.00
C VAL A 105 2.61 5.98 1.65
N LEU A 106 1.80 6.46 0.70
CA LEU A 106 1.73 5.86 -0.64
C LEU A 106 3.02 6.02 -1.44
N ALA A 107 3.78 7.12 -1.25
CA ALA A 107 5.10 7.28 -1.85
C ALA A 107 6.07 6.20 -1.34
N GLY A 108 6.16 6.00 -0.03
CA GLY A 108 6.98 4.94 0.56
C GLY A 108 6.54 3.54 0.12
N LEU A 109 5.24 3.25 0.17
CA LEU A 109 4.67 1.95 -0.21
C LEU A 109 4.95 1.62 -1.70
N SER A 110 4.72 2.58 -2.60
CA SER A 110 4.99 2.38 -4.03
C SER A 110 6.47 2.20 -4.31
N GLY A 111 7.33 2.99 -3.67
CA GLY A 111 8.80 2.88 -3.75
C GLY A 111 9.28 1.50 -3.30
N TYR A 112 8.82 1.04 -2.14
CA TYR A 112 9.14 -0.28 -1.60
C TYR A 112 8.76 -1.41 -2.57
N PHE A 113 7.53 -1.45 -3.06
CA PHE A 113 7.08 -2.50 -3.94
C PHE A 113 7.76 -2.46 -5.32
N ILE A 114 7.93 -1.28 -5.91
CA ILE A 114 8.61 -1.14 -7.21
C ILE A 114 10.07 -1.57 -7.07
N SER A 115 10.80 -1.07 -6.08
CA SER A 115 12.20 -1.45 -5.83
C SER A 115 12.35 -2.95 -5.58
N SER A 116 11.48 -3.53 -4.74
CA SER A 116 11.47 -4.96 -4.47
C SER A 116 11.19 -5.79 -5.71
N SER A 117 10.34 -5.31 -6.62
CA SER A 117 9.99 -6.02 -7.86
C SER A 117 11.16 -6.16 -8.84
N LEU A 118 12.16 -5.28 -8.73
CA LEU A 118 13.36 -5.29 -9.57
C LEU A 118 14.44 -6.28 -9.09
N GLN A 119 14.25 -6.87 -7.90
CA GLN A 119 15.18 -7.84 -7.35
C GLN A 119 14.98 -9.24 -7.99
N PRO A 120 16.00 -10.11 -7.99
CA PRO A 120 15.82 -11.50 -8.39
C PRO A 120 14.72 -12.18 -7.57
N PRO A 121 13.90 -13.08 -8.16
CA PRO A 121 12.89 -13.79 -7.40
C PRO A 121 13.56 -14.72 -6.37
N PRO A 122 13.04 -14.81 -5.13
CA PRO A 122 13.56 -15.74 -4.15
C PRO A 122 13.25 -17.20 -4.57
N PRO A 123 14.07 -18.17 -4.14
CA PRO A 123 13.81 -19.57 -4.39
C PRO A 123 12.42 -19.98 -3.89
N GLY A 124 11.68 -20.73 -4.70
CA GLY A 124 10.35 -21.26 -4.34
C GLY A 124 9.17 -20.30 -4.55
N ILE A 125 9.39 -19.00 -4.81
CA ILE A 125 8.31 -18.03 -5.01
C ILE A 125 8.50 -17.25 -6.34
N PRO A 126 8.36 -17.89 -7.50
CA PRO A 126 8.71 -17.29 -8.79
C PRO A 126 7.82 -16.08 -9.17
N ASN A 127 6.59 -16.02 -8.65
CA ASN A 127 5.63 -14.97 -8.97
C ASN A 127 5.70 -13.74 -8.04
N LEU A 128 6.52 -13.76 -6.99
CA LEU A 128 6.58 -12.69 -6.00
C LEU A 128 6.88 -11.33 -6.64
N ARG A 129 7.85 -11.27 -7.54
CA ARG A 129 8.26 -9.99 -8.18
C ARG A 129 7.17 -9.40 -9.06
N ARG A 130 6.45 -10.25 -9.79
CA ARG A 130 5.28 -9.83 -10.57
C ARG A 130 4.16 -9.29 -9.68
N PHE A 131 3.91 -9.95 -8.56
CA PHE A 131 2.96 -9.48 -7.55
C PHE A 131 3.37 -8.12 -6.99
N GLN A 132 4.62 -7.95 -6.55
CA GLN A 132 5.14 -6.69 -6.03
C GLN A 132 5.06 -5.56 -7.07
N ALA A 133 5.40 -5.83 -8.34
CA ALA A 133 5.26 -4.85 -9.40
C ALA A 133 3.80 -4.37 -9.55
N ALA A 134 2.83 -5.28 -9.51
CA ALA A 134 1.42 -4.92 -9.60
C ALA A 134 0.97 -4.06 -8.42
N GLN A 135 1.38 -4.41 -7.19
CA GLN A 135 1.10 -3.63 -5.98
C GLN A 135 1.70 -2.21 -6.06
N GLY A 136 2.97 -2.12 -6.45
CA GLY A 136 3.66 -0.83 -6.59
C GLY A 136 2.99 0.08 -7.63
N VAL A 137 2.58 -0.48 -8.77
CA VAL A 137 1.85 0.27 -9.81
C VAL A 137 0.48 0.73 -9.31
N ALA A 138 -0.25 -0.10 -8.55
CA ALA A 138 -1.55 0.27 -8.00
C ALA A 138 -1.42 1.39 -6.95
N ALA A 139 -0.45 1.28 -6.04
CA ALA A 139 -0.16 2.32 -5.04
C ALA A 139 0.28 3.65 -5.69
N LEU A 140 1.16 3.58 -6.69
CA LEU A 140 1.63 4.75 -7.42
C LEU A 140 0.51 5.44 -8.22
N ARG A 141 -0.42 4.66 -8.78
CA ARG A 141 -1.61 5.20 -9.45
C ARG A 141 -2.51 5.95 -8.47
N TRP A 142 -2.80 5.35 -7.34
CA TRP A 142 -3.58 5.98 -6.29
C TRP A 142 -2.91 7.28 -5.81
N LEU A 143 -1.60 7.28 -5.57
CA LEU A 143 -0.83 8.48 -5.21
C LEU A 143 -0.95 9.58 -6.27
N ARG A 144 -0.80 9.24 -7.56
CA ARG A 144 -0.95 10.20 -8.66
C ARG A 144 -2.36 10.81 -8.69
N ASP A 145 -3.37 9.99 -8.49
CA ASP A 145 -4.77 10.43 -8.58
C ASP A 145 -5.19 11.31 -7.38
N LEU A 146 -4.36 11.36 -6.32
CA LEU A 146 -4.44 12.30 -5.18
C LEU A 146 -3.64 13.60 -5.39
N SER A 147 -2.87 13.71 -6.45
CA SER A 147 -1.88 14.79 -6.65
C SER A 147 -2.42 15.96 -7.44
#